data_359b956ae2ba4fa85a93471913b9fba4
#
_entry.id   359b956ae2ba4fa85a93471913b9fba4
#
_cell.length_a   1.000
_cell.length_b   1.000
_cell.length_c   1.000
_cell.angle_alpha   90.00
_cell.angle_beta   90.00
_cell.angle_gamma   90.00
#
_symmetry.space_group_name_H-M   'P 1'
#
loop_
_entity.id
_entity.type
_entity.pdbx_description
1 polymer ?
#
loop_
_entity_poly.entity_id
_entity_poly.type
_entity_poly.pdbx_seq_one_letter_code
_entity_poly.pdbx_strand_id
1 'polypeptide(L)'
;MKRKGILVVGLLLLGLGLSQVGPFRARLEAAVRDGGTEFARVMLAQDKAQALCTQYRDKLPADLIPTFLAEQKALIKYPASGKLMGDWKNGEKVFTDPKRGNCYACHQGVAEEVAYGTMGPSLLHYGDRGQSEAVVRYTYEKIYNAWAFVPCSLMYRGGVHGLFTPEETADLVAFLLDPESPINRR
;
A
#
# COMPACT_ATOMS: atom_id res chain seq x y z
N MET A 1 -10.64 -25.53 60.85
CA MET A 1 -9.58 -24.51 60.70
C MET A 1 -8.78 -24.81 59.45
N LYS A 2 -8.44 -23.78 58.65
CA LYS A 2 -7.52 -23.76 57.47
C LYS A 2 -8.11 -24.16 56.13
N ARG A 3 -8.71 -23.17 55.42
CA ARG A 3 -8.70 -23.05 53.95
C ARG A 3 -8.89 -21.57 53.59
N LYS A 4 -7.85 -20.79 53.73
CA LYS A 4 -7.75 -19.43 53.18
C LYS A 4 -6.31 -19.22 52.77
N GLY A 5 -5.94 -19.43 51.53
CA GLY A 5 -4.56 -19.17 51.10
C GLY A 5 -4.16 -19.42 49.69
N ILE A 6 -5.10 -19.74 48.75
CA ILE A 6 -4.70 -20.10 47.39
C ILE A 6 -5.28 -19.14 46.29
N LEU A 7 -6.07 -18.13 46.68
CA LEU A 7 -6.76 -17.28 45.71
C LEU A 7 -6.02 -15.98 45.34
N VAL A 8 -4.89 -15.68 45.96
CA VAL A 8 -4.19 -14.39 45.73
C VAL A 8 -3.06 -14.47 44.68
N VAL A 9 -2.52 -15.68 44.44
CA VAL A 9 -1.37 -15.84 43.49
C VAL A 9 -1.80 -15.86 42.03
N GLY A 10 -3.03 -16.27 41.72
CA GLY A 10 -3.53 -16.34 40.33
C GLY A 10 -3.86 -15.00 39.70
N LEU A 11 -4.20 -13.97 40.47
CA LEU A 11 -4.55 -12.64 39.94
C LEU A 11 -3.32 -11.78 39.62
N LEU A 12 -2.17 -12.03 40.21
CA LEU A 12 -0.94 -11.26 40.00
C LEU A 12 -0.23 -11.65 38.69
N LEU A 13 -0.45 -12.85 38.15
CA LEU A 13 0.18 -13.28 36.89
C LEU A 13 -0.57 -12.81 35.65
N LEU A 14 -1.87 -12.54 35.75
CA LEU A 14 -2.66 -11.99 34.64
C LEU A 14 -2.44 -10.49 34.42
N GLY A 15 -1.98 -9.76 35.43
CA GLY A 15 -1.65 -8.33 35.34
C GLY A 15 -0.32 -8.02 34.65
N LEU A 16 0.62 -8.97 34.63
CA LEU A 16 1.96 -8.77 34.05
C LEU A 16 2.02 -8.89 32.52
N GLY A 17 1.04 -9.54 31.89
CA GLY A 17 1.02 -9.73 30.44
C GLY A 17 0.53 -8.51 29.64
N LEU A 18 -0.26 -7.63 30.24
CA LEU A 18 -0.85 -6.46 29.56
C LEU A 18 0.00 -5.20 29.63
N SER A 19 1.00 -5.14 30.52
CA SER A 19 1.84 -3.94 30.72
C SER A 19 3.07 -3.85 29.80
N GLN A 20 3.38 -4.90 29.05
CA GLN A 20 4.62 -4.96 28.26
C GLN A 20 4.52 -4.22 26.90
N VAL A 21 3.31 -4.08 26.35
CA VAL A 21 3.13 -3.43 25.02
C VAL A 21 3.20 -1.90 25.14
N GLY A 22 2.72 -1.34 26.23
CA GLY A 22 2.73 0.11 26.47
C GLY A 22 4.12 0.75 26.49
N PRO A 23 5.09 0.20 27.26
CA PRO A 23 6.45 0.74 27.30
C PRO A 23 7.20 0.61 25.98
N PHE A 24 6.99 -0.49 25.24
CA PHE A 24 7.63 -0.69 23.93
C PHE A 24 7.12 0.33 22.92
N ARG A 25 5.80 0.51 22.82
CA ARG A 25 5.19 1.49 21.92
C ARG A 25 5.66 2.90 22.22
N ALA A 26 5.67 3.30 23.48
CA ALA A 26 6.14 4.61 23.91
C ALA A 26 7.61 4.86 23.53
N ARG A 27 8.48 3.85 23.69
CA ARG A 27 9.89 3.93 23.26
C ARG A 27 10.05 4.04 21.76
N LEU A 28 9.26 3.30 20.99
CA LEU A 28 9.27 3.38 19.51
C LEU A 28 8.82 4.76 19.05
N GLU A 29 7.73 5.29 19.60
CA GLU A 29 7.26 6.64 19.28
C GLU A 29 8.27 7.71 19.66
N ALA A 30 8.95 7.58 20.81
CA ALA A 30 10.02 8.48 21.20
C ALA A 30 11.19 8.43 20.21
N ALA A 31 11.67 7.24 19.85
CA ALA A 31 12.73 7.08 18.86
C ALA A 31 12.39 7.67 17.49
N VAL A 32 11.13 7.56 17.05
CA VAL A 32 10.66 8.19 15.80
C VAL A 32 10.65 9.72 15.94
N ARG A 33 10.24 10.27 17.10
CA ARG A 33 10.25 11.73 17.34
C ARG A 33 11.67 12.30 17.41
N ASP A 34 12.63 11.54 17.93
CA ASP A 34 14.04 11.91 17.97
C ASP A 34 14.66 12.06 16.57
N GLY A 35 14.09 11.44 15.55
CA GLY A 35 14.44 11.63 14.13
C GLY A 35 14.04 12.99 13.56
N GLY A 36 13.35 13.84 14.34
CA GLY A 36 12.89 15.16 13.95
C GLY A 36 11.39 15.22 13.64
N THR A 37 10.85 16.42 13.66
CA THR A 37 9.40 16.65 13.55
C THR A 37 8.80 16.17 12.22
N GLU A 38 9.48 16.39 11.12
CA GLU A 38 9.00 15.97 9.79
C GLU A 38 9.04 14.45 9.65
N PHE A 39 10.09 13.79 10.11
CA PHE A 39 10.18 12.34 10.13
C PHE A 39 9.07 11.73 11.01
N ALA A 40 8.87 12.29 12.20
CA ALA A 40 7.81 11.83 13.10
C ALA A 40 6.40 12.03 12.48
N ARG A 41 6.17 13.15 11.78
CA ARG A 41 4.92 13.41 11.09
C ARG A 41 4.64 12.35 10.03
N VAL A 42 5.62 12.01 9.21
CA VAL A 42 5.47 10.99 8.16
C VAL A 42 5.28 9.60 8.74
N MET A 43 6.03 9.24 9.77
CA MET A 43 6.03 7.89 10.33
C MET A 43 4.86 7.60 11.27
N LEU A 44 4.33 8.61 11.97
CA LEU A 44 3.29 8.42 12.99
C LEU A 44 1.90 8.89 12.53
N ALA A 45 1.83 9.77 11.51
CA ALA A 45 0.54 10.21 11.00
C ALA A 45 -0.16 9.09 10.22
N GLN A 46 -1.40 8.86 10.55
CA GLN A 46 -2.27 7.93 9.86
C GLN A 46 -3.52 8.66 9.40
N ASP A 47 -3.94 8.44 8.16
CA ASP A 47 -5.28 8.82 7.75
C ASP A 47 -6.34 7.85 8.31
N LYS A 48 -7.62 8.18 8.12
CA LYS A 48 -8.74 7.36 8.61
C LYS A 48 -8.64 5.90 8.20
N ALA A 49 -8.28 5.64 6.94
CA ALA A 49 -8.20 4.28 6.41
C ALA A 49 -7.00 3.51 7.01
N GLN A 50 -5.84 4.16 7.15
CA GLN A 50 -4.67 3.57 7.80
C GLN A 50 -4.95 3.24 9.27
N ALA A 51 -5.60 4.16 10.00
CA ALA A 51 -5.99 3.92 11.38
C ALA A 51 -6.94 2.73 11.51
N LEU A 52 -7.89 2.60 10.58
CA LEU A 52 -8.82 1.48 10.55
C LEU A 52 -8.09 0.15 10.28
N CYS A 53 -7.19 0.11 9.27
CA CYS A 53 -6.37 -1.08 9.00
C CYS A 53 -5.50 -1.46 10.20
N THR A 54 -4.88 -0.50 10.88
CA THR A 54 -4.09 -0.74 12.09
C THR A 54 -4.96 -1.30 13.21
N GLN A 55 -6.15 -0.74 13.43
CA GLN A 55 -7.09 -1.20 14.46
C GLN A 55 -7.47 -2.66 14.27
N TYR A 56 -7.74 -3.08 13.04
CA TYR A 56 -8.17 -4.44 12.71
C TYR A 56 -7.04 -5.35 12.21
N ARG A 57 -5.77 -4.92 12.33
CA ARG A 57 -4.58 -5.69 11.88
C ARG A 57 -4.74 -6.19 10.45
N ASP A 58 -5.13 -5.29 9.55
CA ASP A 58 -5.39 -5.50 8.13
C ASP A 58 -6.51 -6.51 7.79
N LYS A 59 -7.32 -6.91 8.78
CA LYS A 59 -8.44 -7.84 8.64
C LYS A 59 -9.75 -7.13 9.00
N LEU A 60 -10.23 -6.29 8.10
CA LEU A 60 -11.48 -5.55 8.32
C LEU A 60 -12.66 -6.51 8.50
N PRO A 61 -13.58 -6.22 9.45
CA PRO A 61 -14.89 -6.86 9.52
C PRO A 61 -15.66 -6.75 8.20
N ALA A 62 -16.41 -7.79 7.85
CA ALA A 62 -17.09 -7.89 6.56
C ALA A 62 -18.09 -6.76 6.31
N ASP A 63 -18.75 -6.27 7.36
CA ASP A 63 -19.70 -5.16 7.32
C ASP A 63 -19.05 -3.79 7.03
N LEU A 64 -17.77 -3.62 7.33
CA LEU A 64 -17.02 -2.40 7.04
C LEU A 64 -16.44 -2.34 5.63
N ILE A 65 -16.26 -3.50 4.97
CA ILE A 65 -15.60 -3.60 3.65
C ILE A 65 -16.30 -2.75 2.58
N PRO A 66 -17.64 -2.81 2.38
CA PRO A 66 -18.29 -2.04 1.31
C PRO A 66 -18.06 -0.54 1.45
N THR A 67 -18.23 0.01 2.66
CA THR A 67 -18.01 1.43 2.95
C THR A 67 -16.55 1.81 2.74
N PHE A 68 -15.61 0.99 3.23
CA PHE A 68 -14.19 1.21 3.04
C PHE A 68 -13.82 1.29 1.55
N LEU A 69 -14.25 0.32 0.75
CA LEU A 69 -13.96 0.30 -0.69
C LEU A 69 -14.55 1.52 -1.40
N ALA A 70 -15.78 1.92 -1.07
CA ALA A 70 -16.42 3.10 -1.64
C ALA A 70 -15.64 4.39 -1.29
N GLU A 71 -15.24 4.56 -0.03
CA GLU A 71 -14.41 5.69 0.41
C GLU A 71 -13.07 5.72 -0.33
N GLN A 72 -12.40 4.56 -0.47
CA GLN A 72 -11.12 4.48 -1.19
C GLN A 72 -11.28 4.77 -2.68
N LYS A 73 -12.36 4.30 -3.29
CA LYS A 73 -12.67 4.59 -4.71
C LYS A 73 -12.86 6.09 -4.96
N ALA A 74 -13.54 6.77 -4.04
CA ALA A 74 -13.79 8.22 -4.11
C ALA A 74 -12.50 9.07 -4.04
N LEU A 75 -11.39 8.52 -3.55
CA LEU A 75 -10.10 9.22 -3.49
C LEU A 75 -9.34 9.21 -4.82
N ILE A 76 -9.77 8.41 -5.79
CA ILE A 76 -9.08 8.29 -7.08
C ILE A 76 -9.32 9.57 -7.89
N LYS A 77 -8.23 10.21 -8.30
CA LYS A 77 -8.25 11.35 -9.21
C LYS A 77 -7.78 10.87 -10.59
N TYR A 78 -8.34 11.47 -11.62
CA TYR A 78 -8.03 11.15 -13.01
C TYR A 78 -7.28 12.31 -13.67
N PRO A 79 -6.51 12.04 -14.75
CA PRO A 79 -5.84 13.09 -15.53
C PRO A 79 -6.85 14.12 -16.05
N ALA A 80 -6.46 15.39 -16.05
CA ALA A 80 -7.31 16.46 -16.61
C ALA A 80 -7.70 16.24 -18.06
N SER A 81 -6.84 15.54 -18.82
CA SER A 81 -7.10 15.13 -20.22
C SER A 81 -8.15 14.03 -20.37
N GLY A 82 -8.51 13.34 -19.29
CA GLY A 82 -9.35 12.14 -19.32
C GLY A 82 -8.66 10.88 -19.86
N LYS A 83 -7.41 10.98 -20.35
CA LYS A 83 -6.67 9.84 -20.92
C LYS A 83 -6.02 9.03 -19.79
N LEU A 84 -6.35 7.75 -19.72
CA LEU A 84 -5.83 6.84 -18.68
C LEU A 84 -4.59 6.03 -19.15
N MET A 85 -4.13 6.23 -20.37
CA MET A 85 -2.88 5.72 -20.93
C MET A 85 -2.07 6.89 -21.45
N GLY A 86 -0.85 7.05 -20.89
CA GLY A 86 0.07 8.14 -21.22
C GLY A 86 1.26 7.69 -22.07
N ASP A 87 2.47 8.07 -21.66
CA ASP A 87 3.74 7.71 -22.32
C ASP A 87 4.46 6.61 -21.49
N TRP A 88 4.65 5.43 -22.09
CA TRP A 88 5.31 4.33 -21.42
C TRP A 88 6.77 4.62 -21.02
N LYS A 89 7.48 5.51 -21.75
CA LYS A 89 8.87 5.89 -21.41
C LYS A 89 8.94 6.69 -20.12
N ASN A 90 7.95 7.54 -19.88
CA ASN A 90 7.82 8.24 -18.60
C ASN A 90 7.36 7.28 -17.50
N GLY A 91 6.44 6.38 -17.82
CA GLY A 91 5.98 5.34 -16.90
C GLY A 91 7.13 4.45 -16.41
N GLU A 92 8.06 4.07 -17.29
CA GLU A 92 9.27 3.32 -16.92
C GLU A 92 10.11 4.07 -15.88
N LYS A 93 10.33 5.38 -16.09
CA LYS A 93 11.09 6.21 -15.14
C LYS A 93 10.43 6.24 -13.76
N VAL A 94 9.10 6.37 -13.71
CA VAL A 94 8.36 6.36 -12.44
C VAL A 94 8.39 4.97 -11.80
N PHE A 95 8.25 3.91 -12.60
CA PHE A 95 8.25 2.52 -12.16
C PHE A 95 9.57 2.14 -11.47
N THR A 96 10.68 2.59 -12.04
CA THR A 96 12.04 2.24 -11.59
C THR A 96 12.61 3.17 -10.53
N ASP A 97 12.05 4.37 -10.35
CA ASP A 97 12.57 5.37 -9.40
C ASP A 97 12.38 4.90 -7.94
N PRO A 98 13.48 4.65 -7.20
CA PRO A 98 13.43 4.16 -5.83
C PRO A 98 12.84 5.19 -4.83
N LYS A 99 12.76 6.46 -5.22
CA LYS A 99 12.19 7.53 -4.39
C LYS A 99 10.70 7.76 -4.64
N ARG A 100 10.14 7.13 -5.67
CA ARG A 100 8.77 7.36 -6.13
C ARG A 100 8.00 6.05 -6.29
N GLY A 101 7.97 5.49 -7.50
CA GLY A 101 7.25 4.25 -7.79
C GLY A 101 7.87 3.05 -7.10
N ASN A 102 9.16 2.85 -7.32
CA ASN A 102 9.93 1.72 -6.78
C ASN A 102 9.18 0.37 -6.88
N CYS A 103 8.54 0.14 -8.03
CA CYS A 103 7.65 -1.01 -8.21
C CYS A 103 8.42 -2.34 -8.15
N TYR A 104 9.71 -2.33 -8.50
CA TYR A 104 10.61 -3.47 -8.34
C TYR A 104 10.79 -3.92 -6.88
N ALA A 105 10.53 -3.07 -5.91
CA ALA A 105 10.57 -3.48 -4.50
C ALA A 105 9.57 -4.63 -4.20
N CYS A 106 8.51 -4.75 -5.01
CA CYS A 106 7.46 -5.73 -4.79
C CYS A 106 7.18 -6.62 -6.00
N HIS A 107 7.48 -6.16 -7.22
CA HIS A 107 7.08 -6.82 -8.47
C HIS A 107 8.28 -7.13 -9.36
N GLN A 108 8.26 -8.27 -10.01
CA GLN A 108 9.05 -8.48 -11.21
C GLN A 108 8.48 -7.60 -12.33
N GLY A 109 9.32 -6.83 -12.99
CA GLY A 109 8.98 -6.00 -14.16
C GLY A 109 9.56 -6.57 -15.44
N VAL A 110 10.59 -5.92 -16.04
CA VAL A 110 11.24 -6.40 -17.26
C VAL A 110 12.10 -7.64 -16.99
N ALA A 111 12.33 -8.45 -18.02
CA ALA A 111 13.03 -9.74 -17.88
C ALA A 111 14.50 -9.57 -17.48
N GLU A 112 15.14 -8.47 -17.88
CA GLU A 112 16.55 -8.17 -17.62
C GLU A 112 16.81 -7.71 -16.17
N GLU A 113 15.80 -7.24 -15.46
CA GLU A 113 15.95 -6.84 -14.06
C GLU A 113 15.86 -8.06 -13.15
N VAL A 114 16.95 -8.33 -12.45
CA VAL A 114 17.08 -9.49 -11.54
C VAL A 114 16.86 -9.13 -10.08
N ALA A 115 16.93 -7.84 -9.73
CA ALA A 115 16.79 -7.34 -8.37
C ALA A 115 15.35 -6.86 -8.11
N TYR A 116 14.44 -7.78 -7.88
CA TYR A 116 13.03 -7.45 -7.61
C TYR A 116 12.46 -8.23 -6.43
N GLY A 117 11.45 -7.64 -5.78
CA GLY A 117 10.69 -8.31 -4.72
C GLY A 117 9.59 -9.22 -5.27
N THR A 118 9.13 -10.14 -4.42
CA THR A 118 8.12 -11.16 -4.75
C THR A 118 6.83 -11.02 -3.93
N MET A 119 6.65 -9.88 -3.25
CA MET A 119 5.41 -9.60 -2.49
C MET A 119 4.20 -9.37 -3.40
N GLY A 120 4.44 -8.80 -4.58
CA GLY A 120 3.44 -8.63 -5.63
C GLY A 120 3.59 -9.70 -6.72
N PRO A 121 2.56 -9.93 -7.56
CA PRO A 121 2.67 -10.80 -8.70
C PRO A 121 3.66 -10.26 -9.72
N SER A 122 4.24 -11.14 -10.56
CA SER A 122 5.00 -10.72 -11.74
C SER A 122 4.13 -9.87 -12.67
N LEU A 123 4.72 -8.79 -13.17
CA LEU A 123 4.11 -7.89 -14.15
C LEU A 123 4.68 -8.12 -15.57
N LEU A 124 5.58 -9.10 -15.75
CA LEU A 124 6.05 -9.51 -17.08
C LEU A 124 4.86 -9.80 -17.99
N HIS A 125 4.90 -9.26 -19.19
CA HIS A 125 3.86 -9.41 -20.20
C HIS A 125 2.45 -8.99 -19.72
N TYR A 126 2.39 -7.99 -18.82
CA TYR A 126 1.11 -7.49 -18.32
C TYR A 126 0.18 -7.01 -19.46
N GLY A 127 0.76 -6.54 -20.56
CA GLY A 127 0.06 -6.14 -21.79
C GLY A 127 -0.73 -7.25 -22.46
N ASP A 128 -0.47 -8.53 -22.18
CA ASP A 128 -1.27 -9.67 -22.69
C ASP A 128 -2.75 -9.59 -22.22
N ARG A 129 -3.06 -8.77 -21.22
CA ARG A 129 -4.44 -8.46 -20.80
C ARG A 129 -5.22 -7.63 -21.82
N GLY A 130 -4.53 -7.04 -22.80
CA GLY A 130 -5.08 -6.13 -23.80
C GLY A 130 -5.35 -4.72 -23.25
N GLN A 131 -5.91 -3.88 -24.11
CA GLN A 131 -6.13 -2.45 -23.83
C GLN A 131 -7.61 -2.07 -23.90
N SER A 132 -8.53 -2.97 -23.53
CA SER A 132 -9.93 -2.60 -23.40
C SER A 132 -10.10 -1.51 -22.33
N GLU A 133 -11.15 -0.70 -22.46
CA GLU A 133 -11.41 0.37 -21.49
C GLU A 133 -11.47 -0.16 -20.04
N ALA A 134 -12.04 -1.33 -19.85
CA ALA A 134 -12.13 -1.97 -18.54
C ALA A 134 -10.75 -2.32 -17.98
N VAL A 135 -9.84 -2.85 -18.79
CA VAL A 135 -8.47 -3.20 -18.38
C VAL A 135 -7.67 -1.94 -18.09
N VAL A 136 -7.71 -0.95 -18.95
CA VAL A 136 -7.01 0.34 -18.77
C VAL A 136 -7.48 1.02 -17.48
N ARG A 137 -8.80 1.13 -17.29
CA ARG A 137 -9.40 1.73 -16.11
C ARG A 137 -9.02 0.98 -14.83
N TYR A 138 -9.16 -0.35 -14.83
CA TYR A 138 -8.77 -1.17 -13.67
C TYR A 138 -7.29 -0.98 -13.32
N THR A 139 -6.42 -1.01 -14.32
CA THR A 139 -4.97 -0.84 -14.13
C THR A 139 -4.64 0.53 -13.54
N TYR A 140 -5.24 1.59 -14.09
CA TYR A 140 -5.10 2.95 -13.58
C TYR A 140 -5.52 3.05 -12.11
N GLU A 141 -6.76 2.66 -11.83
CA GLU A 141 -7.34 2.79 -10.49
C GLU A 141 -6.58 1.94 -9.46
N LYS A 142 -6.12 0.74 -9.87
CA LYS A 142 -5.34 -0.16 -9.01
C LYS A 142 -3.97 0.42 -8.66
N ILE A 143 -3.30 1.08 -9.59
CA ILE A 143 -2.03 1.77 -9.36
C ILE A 143 -2.27 3.01 -8.48
N TYR A 144 -3.27 3.83 -8.80
CA TYR A 144 -3.55 5.06 -8.08
C TYR A 144 -3.92 4.79 -6.61
N ASN A 145 -4.84 3.84 -6.37
CA ASN A 145 -5.29 3.43 -5.05
C ASN A 145 -5.62 1.93 -4.98
N ALA A 146 -4.65 1.12 -4.63
CA ALA A 146 -4.84 -0.33 -4.51
C ALA A 146 -5.93 -0.72 -3.49
N TRP A 147 -6.16 0.11 -2.47
CA TRP A 147 -7.12 -0.15 -1.41
C TRP A 147 -8.58 0.00 -1.87
N ALA A 148 -8.82 0.61 -3.03
CA ALA A 148 -10.15 0.61 -3.68
C ALA A 148 -10.59 -0.78 -4.19
N PHE A 149 -9.68 -1.77 -4.18
CA PHE A 149 -9.94 -3.14 -4.64
C PHE A 149 -9.67 -4.19 -3.56
N VAL A 150 -8.66 -3.95 -2.73
CA VAL A 150 -8.25 -4.86 -1.66
C VAL A 150 -8.01 -4.02 -0.41
N PRO A 151 -8.92 -4.08 0.57
CA PRO A 151 -8.76 -3.35 1.81
C PRO A 151 -7.43 -3.68 2.48
N CYS A 152 -6.74 -2.65 2.97
CA CYS A 152 -5.47 -2.78 3.70
C CYS A 152 -4.37 -3.53 2.91
N SER A 153 -4.39 -3.47 1.59
CA SER A 153 -3.38 -4.09 0.73
C SER A 153 -1.97 -3.60 1.08
N LEU A 154 -0.97 -4.50 0.97
CA LEU A 154 0.45 -4.12 1.04
C LEU A 154 0.86 -3.20 -0.10
N MET A 155 0.19 -3.28 -1.27
CA MET A 155 0.40 -2.32 -2.34
C MET A 155 -0.06 -0.93 -1.87
N TYR A 156 0.88 0.01 -1.85
CA TYR A 156 0.63 1.36 -1.34
C TYR A 156 -0.32 2.16 -2.25
N ARG A 157 -0.88 3.23 -1.70
CA ARG A 157 -1.81 4.15 -2.39
C ARG A 157 -1.05 5.33 -2.98
N GLY A 158 -0.21 5.06 -3.99
CA GLY A 158 0.77 6.02 -4.48
C GLY A 158 0.18 7.35 -4.96
N GLY A 159 -0.92 7.31 -5.71
CA GLY A 159 -1.61 8.52 -6.14
C GLY A 159 -2.28 9.29 -5.00
N VAL A 160 -2.86 8.58 -4.01
CA VAL A 160 -3.49 9.19 -2.84
C VAL A 160 -2.46 9.91 -1.97
N HIS A 161 -1.27 9.35 -1.84
CA HIS A 161 -0.17 9.94 -1.05
C HIS A 161 0.73 10.88 -1.85
N GLY A 162 0.42 11.15 -3.11
CA GLY A 162 1.16 12.11 -3.94
C GLY A 162 2.56 11.65 -4.36
N LEU A 163 2.83 10.33 -4.35
CA LEU A 163 4.08 9.79 -4.86
C LEU A 163 4.18 9.93 -6.38
N PHE A 164 3.05 9.93 -7.05
CA PHE A 164 2.91 10.24 -8.47
C PHE A 164 1.56 10.93 -8.74
N THR A 165 1.54 11.73 -9.80
CA THR A 165 0.37 12.49 -10.24
C THR A 165 -0.63 11.59 -10.98
N PRO A 166 -1.86 12.07 -11.28
CA PRO A 166 -2.77 11.37 -12.17
C PRO A 166 -2.17 11.11 -13.55
N GLU A 167 -1.43 12.05 -14.12
CA GLU A 167 -0.75 11.92 -15.42
C GLU A 167 0.34 10.83 -15.36
N GLU A 168 1.17 10.84 -14.33
CA GLU A 168 2.20 9.81 -14.13
C GLU A 168 1.59 8.43 -13.85
N THR A 169 0.41 8.38 -13.25
CA THR A 169 -0.34 7.10 -13.12
C THR A 169 -0.76 6.59 -14.51
N ALA A 170 -1.20 7.49 -15.42
CA ALA A 170 -1.50 7.11 -16.79
C ALA A 170 -0.25 6.66 -17.57
N ASP A 171 0.91 7.27 -17.30
CA ASP A 171 2.19 6.84 -17.86
C ASP A 171 2.59 5.44 -17.37
N LEU A 172 2.37 5.14 -16.08
CA LEU A 172 2.56 3.79 -15.52
C LEU A 172 1.62 2.76 -16.17
N VAL A 173 0.36 3.14 -16.46
CA VAL A 173 -0.57 2.27 -17.20
C VAL A 173 -0.03 1.98 -18.59
N ALA A 174 0.49 2.99 -19.29
CA ALA A 174 1.11 2.80 -20.59
C ALA A 174 2.34 1.89 -20.48
N PHE A 175 3.20 2.07 -19.47
CA PHE A 175 4.35 1.17 -19.27
C PHE A 175 3.91 -0.29 -19.09
N LEU A 176 2.81 -0.56 -18.41
CA LEU A 176 2.33 -1.92 -18.20
C LEU A 176 1.58 -2.50 -19.42
N LEU A 177 0.87 -1.69 -20.19
CA LEU A 177 -0.07 -2.20 -21.22
C LEU A 177 0.38 -1.96 -22.66
N ASP A 178 1.33 -1.03 -22.92
CA ASP A 178 1.79 -0.75 -24.28
C ASP A 178 2.64 -1.92 -24.81
N PRO A 179 2.33 -2.48 -26.00
CA PRO A 179 3.10 -3.57 -26.57
C PRO A 179 4.57 -3.20 -26.86
N GLU A 180 4.87 -1.92 -27.08
CA GLU A 180 6.23 -1.43 -27.31
C GLU A 180 7.04 -1.27 -26.02
N SER A 181 6.38 -1.32 -24.86
CA SER A 181 7.04 -1.20 -23.57
C SER A 181 7.95 -2.40 -23.28
N PRO A 182 9.15 -2.19 -22.67
CA PRO A 182 10.07 -3.26 -22.35
C PRO A 182 9.47 -4.42 -21.56
N ILE A 183 8.52 -4.13 -20.66
CA ILE A 183 7.86 -5.13 -19.83
C ILE A 183 7.04 -6.16 -20.63
N ASN A 184 6.65 -5.81 -21.89
CA ASN A 184 5.85 -6.64 -22.79
C ASN A 184 6.67 -7.26 -23.94
N ARG A 185 7.96 -6.94 -24.05
CA ARG A 185 8.83 -7.54 -25.08
C ARG A 185 9.08 -9.02 -24.77
N ARG A 186 9.07 -9.84 -25.79
CA ARG A 186 9.37 -11.27 -25.74
C ARG A 186 10.77 -11.54 -26.28
#